data_729540791caec1446f3a93be7706a340
#
_entry.id   729540791caec1446f3a93be7706a340
#
_cell.length_a   1.000
_cell.length_b   1.000
_cell.length_c   1.000
_cell.angle_alpha   90.00
_cell.angle_beta   90.00
_cell.angle_gamma   90.00
#
_symmetry.space_group_name_H-M   'P 1'
#
loop_
_entity.id
_entity.type
_entity.pdbx_description
1 polymer ?
#
loop_
_entity_poly.entity_id
_entity_poly.type
_entity_poly.pdbx_seq_one_letter_code
_entity_poly.pdbx_strand_id
1 'polypeptide(L)'
;MADPRILIVTPEISYLPGELGNLADHMRAKAGGLADVSSSLVKSLYEAGADVHVAIPNYRRLFDIDPCQLQDQELRHYHSKLPNDRVHLAEDRVFYFRDHVYSAHSDDNVRCSLVFQREVINNIIPHVRPDIVHCNDWMTGLIPAMARRMGIPSLFTLHNIHSVKVLLEHIEETGIDTSEFWQNLYYQSPPASYEQTRSSNPVDMLTSGIFASHWVNTVSPSFLEEITQRQHLAIPSQVCDELLNKQNAGFASGITNAPDS
;
A
#
# COMPACT_ATOMS: atom_id res chain seq x y z
N MET A 1 -21.63 9.56 16.12
CA MET A 1 -21.03 8.36 15.49
C MET A 1 -19.55 8.48 15.79
N ALA A 2 -18.85 7.40 16.09
CA ALA A 2 -17.38 7.45 16.19
C ALA A 2 -16.80 7.79 14.80
N ASP A 3 -15.72 8.55 14.76
CA ASP A 3 -15.05 8.85 13.50
C ASP A 3 -14.49 7.55 12.90
N PRO A 4 -14.53 7.40 11.55
CA PRO A 4 -14.09 6.17 10.91
C PRO A 4 -12.58 5.97 11.14
N ARG A 5 -12.19 4.73 11.43
CA ARG A 5 -10.79 4.34 11.52
C ARG A 5 -10.23 4.09 10.14
N ILE A 6 -9.20 4.85 9.77
CA ILE A 6 -8.58 4.82 8.45
C ILE A 6 -7.18 4.23 8.56
N LEU A 7 -6.91 3.17 7.83
CA LEU A 7 -5.56 2.60 7.71
C LEU A 7 -4.93 3.03 6.39
N ILE A 8 -3.91 3.87 6.46
CA ILE A 8 -3.06 4.25 5.32
C ILE A 8 -1.95 3.21 5.19
N VAL A 9 -1.90 2.52 4.07
CA VAL A 9 -0.87 1.53 3.76
C VAL A 9 0.07 2.11 2.71
N THR A 10 1.33 2.33 3.08
CA THR A 10 2.31 2.99 2.21
C THR A 10 3.70 2.36 2.36
N PRO A 11 4.45 2.17 1.25
CA PRO A 11 5.81 1.64 1.31
C PRO A 11 6.84 2.69 1.74
N GLU A 12 6.50 3.97 1.71
CA GLU A 12 7.43 5.07 2.04
C GLU A 12 6.72 6.23 2.71
N ILE A 13 7.47 6.95 3.56
CA ILE A 13 6.99 8.12 4.32
C ILE A 13 8.10 9.13 4.52
N SER A 14 7.80 10.43 4.44
CA SER A 14 8.77 11.50 4.69
C SER A 14 8.82 11.92 6.16
N TYR A 15 7.67 11.96 6.80
CA TYR A 15 7.48 12.29 8.23
C TYR A 15 6.13 11.77 8.71
N LEU A 16 5.97 11.66 10.01
CA LEU A 16 4.70 11.40 10.67
C LEU A 16 4.51 12.37 11.84
N PRO A 17 3.28 12.81 12.16
CA PRO A 17 3.00 13.54 13.38
C PRO A 17 3.41 12.75 14.62
N GLY A 18 4.13 13.38 15.56
CA GLY A 18 4.66 12.71 16.76
C GLY A 18 3.57 12.13 17.66
N GLU A 19 2.38 12.69 17.59
CA GLU A 19 1.20 12.24 18.32
C GLU A 19 0.65 10.88 17.86
N LEU A 20 1.10 10.38 16.71
CA LEU A 20 0.70 9.05 16.21
C LEU A 20 1.41 7.90 16.91
N GLY A 21 2.50 8.15 17.61
CA GLY A 21 3.24 7.12 18.36
C GLY A 21 4.64 7.56 18.74
N ASN A 22 5.23 6.86 19.70
CA ASN A 22 6.53 7.20 20.27
C ASN A 22 7.71 7.20 19.29
N LEU A 23 7.57 6.53 18.14
CA LEU A 23 8.61 6.42 17.13
C LEU A 23 8.27 7.22 15.86
N ALA A 24 7.11 7.87 15.79
CA ALA A 24 6.63 8.55 14.59
C ALA A 24 7.64 9.58 14.06
N ASP A 25 8.25 10.38 14.93
CA ASP A 25 9.23 11.41 14.56
C ASP A 25 10.52 10.85 13.94
N HIS A 26 10.81 9.57 14.17
CA HIS A 26 12.02 8.91 13.69
C HIS A 26 11.80 8.12 12.40
N MET A 27 10.56 7.94 11.98
CA MET A 27 10.21 7.11 10.83
C MET A 27 10.29 7.93 9.54
N ARG A 28 11.44 7.87 8.90
CA ARG A 28 11.68 8.50 7.60
C ARG A 28 12.25 7.47 6.63
N ALA A 29 11.50 7.17 5.59
CA ALA A 29 11.93 6.28 4.51
C ALA A 29 11.36 6.82 3.20
N LYS A 30 12.11 7.73 2.56
CA LYS A 30 11.70 8.44 1.36
C LYS A 30 12.49 7.98 0.16
N ALA A 31 11.79 7.68 -0.93
CA ALA A 31 12.38 7.45 -2.24
C ALA A 31 11.85 8.44 -3.29
N GLY A 32 10.60 8.87 -3.16
CA GLY A 32 9.96 9.75 -4.14
C GLY A 32 8.85 10.63 -3.57
N GLY A 33 8.04 11.18 -4.46
CA GLY A 33 6.93 12.07 -4.10
C GLY A 33 5.78 11.37 -3.37
N LEU A 34 5.66 10.04 -3.49
CA LEU A 34 4.67 9.25 -2.76
C LEU A 34 4.84 9.43 -1.25
N ALA A 35 6.08 9.47 -0.76
CA ALA A 35 6.39 9.68 0.66
C ALA A 35 5.81 11.01 1.18
N ASP A 36 5.99 12.10 0.42
CA ASP A 36 5.50 13.42 0.81
C ASP A 36 3.97 13.46 0.82
N VAL A 37 3.34 12.91 -0.22
CA VAL A 37 1.88 12.86 -0.33
C VAL A 37 1.26 12.04 0.79
N SER A 38 1.83 10.87 1.09
CA SER A 38 1.36 10.02 2.19
C SER A 38 1.48 10.74 3.55
N SER A 39 2.61 11.43 3.77
CA SER A 39 2.83 12.21 5.00
C SER A 39 1.84 13.35 5.15
N SER A 40 1.65 14.15 4.11
CA SER A 40 0.70 15.28 4.11
C SER A 40 -0.73 14.81 4.31
N LEU A 41 -1.12 13.69 3.69
CA LEU A 41 -2.44 13.10 3.87
C LEU A 41 -2.67 12.65 5.31
N VAL A 42 -1.72 11.90 5.88
CA VAL A 42 -1.79 11.44 7.28
C VAL A 42 -1.92 12.62 8.23
N LYS A 43 -1.09 13.66 8.06
CA LYS A 43 -1.14 14.90 8.87
C LYS A 43 -2.51 15.57 8.75
N SER A 44 -2.99 15.79 7.53
CA SER A 44 -4.28 16.45 7.28
C SER A 44 -5.46 15.69 7.86
N LEU A 45 -5.47 14.37 7.75
CA LEU A 45 -6.50 13.52 8.34
C LEU A 45 -6.46 13.57 9.87
N TYR A 46 -5.25 13.52 10.45
CA TYR A 46 -5.08 13.65 11.90
C TYR A 46 -5.55 15.01 12.41
N GLU A 47 -5.15 16.12 11.75
CA GLU A 47 -5.59 17.48 12.09
C GLU A 47 -7.10 17.68 11.92
N ALA A 48 -7.72 16.97 10.98
CA ALA A 48 -9.17 16.95 10.80
C ALA A 48 -9.90 16.09 11.86
N GLY A 49 -9.17 15.44 12.77
CA GLY A 49 -9.73 14.66 13.87
C GLY A 49 -10.04 13.20 13.50
N ALA A 50 -9.61 12.70 12.34
CA ALA A 50 -9.82 11.31 11.96
C ALA A 50 -9.00 10.33 12.83
N ASP A 51 -9.54 9.13 13.06
CA ASP A 51 -8.81 8.02 13.68
C ASP A 51 -7.90 7.35 12.63
N VAL A 52 -6.75 8.02 12.35
CA VAL A 52 -5.82 7.61 11.31
C VAL A 52 -4.71 6.71 11.85
N HIS A 53 -4.51 5.59 11.17
CA HIS A 53 -3.44 4.62 11.40
C HIS A 53 -2.56 4.50 10.15
N VAL A 54 -1.28 4.20 10.33
CA VAL A 54 -0.31 4.06 9.24
C VAL A 54 0.36 2.69 9.32
N ALA A 55 0.40 1.97 8.20
CA ALA A 55 1.19 0.75 8.02
C ALA A 55 2.36 1.04 7.10
N ILE A 56 3.58 0.78 7.56
CA ILE A 56 4.83 0.97 6.83
C ILE A 56 5.78 -0.22 7.11
N PRO A 57 6.64 -0.63 6.14
CA PRO A 57 7.69 -1.61 6.40
C PRO A 57 8.66 -1.12 7.48
N ASN A 58 9.11 -2.02 8.35
CA ASN A 58 10.11 -1.66 9.36
C ASN A 58 11.51 -1.58 8.74
N TYR A 59 11.83 -0.45 8.14
CA TYR A 59 13.15 -0.16 7.58
C TYR A 59 14.15 0.28 8.64
N ARG A 60 14.38 -0.50 9.63
CA ARG A 60 15.23 -0.18 10.80
C ARG A 60 16.45 0.67 10.49
N ARG A 61 17.17 0.32 9.41
CA ARG A 61 18.41 1.02 9.01
C ARG A 61 18.15 2.38 8.34
N LEU A 62 17.02 2.54 7.66
CA LEU A 62 16.65 3.81 6.99
C LEU A 62 16.04 4.82 7.94
N PHE A 63 15.49 4.34 9.06
CA PHE A 63 14.95 5.23 10.08
C PHE A 63 16.12 5.94 10.77
N ASP A 64 15.96 7.24 11.03
CA ASP A 64 16.96 8.05 11.73
C ASP A 64 16.98 7.71 13.23
N ILE A 65 17.41 6.48 13.53
CA ILE A 65 17.45 5.90 14.87
C ILE A 65 18.91 5.67 15.24
N ASP A 66 19.37 6.25 16.36
CA ASP A 66 20.69 6.01 16.90
C ASP A 66 20.91 4.51 17.18
N PRO A 67 21.90 3.85 16.58
CA PRO A 67 22.19 2.44 16.80
C PRO A 67 22.40 2.06 18.28
N CYS A 68 22.90 2.98 19.11
CA CYS A 68 23.10 2.78 20.54
C CYS A 68 21.78 2.76 21.34
N GLN A 69 20.71 3.31 20.79
CA GLN A 69 19.38 3.32 21.38
C GLN A 69 18.45 2.25 20.81
N LEU A 70 18.92 1.49 19.82
CA LEU A 70 18.10 0.51 19.08
C LEU A 70 17.46 -0.54 20.01
N GLN A 71 18.16 -1.02 21.03
CA GLN A 71 17.61 -1.99 21.98
C GLN A 71 16.52 -1.39 22.85
N ASP A 72 16.72 -0.18 23.34
CA ASP A 72 15.72 0.52 24.16
C ASP A 72 14.50 0.95 23.32
N GLN A 73 14.72 1.26 22.05
CA GLN A 73 13.67 1.63 21.12
C GLN A 73 12.92 0.39 20.61
N GLU A 74 13.58 -0.75 20.39
CA GLU A 74 12.92 -2.02 20.10
C GLU A 74 12.08 -2.51 21.29
N LEU A 75 12.58 -2.37 22.51
CA LEU A 75 11.82 -2.66 23.73
C LEU A 75 10.63 -1.72 23.87
N ARG A 76 10.82 -0.42 23.63
CA ARG A 76 9.72 0.55 23.62
C ARG A 76 8.73 0.26 22.49
N HIS A 77 9.21 -0.13 21.31
CA HIS A 77 8.35 -0.58 20.22
C HIS A 77 7.56 -1.84 20.57
N TYR A 78 8.17 -2.81 21.26
CA TYR A 78 7.46 -3.98 21.79
C TYR A 78 6.42 -3.58 22.84
N HIS A 79 6.74 -2.59 23.67
CA HIS A 79 5.83 -2.04 24.67
C HIS A 79 4.82 -1.04 24.10
N SER A 80 5.11 -0.40 22.95
CA SER A 80 4.25 0.56 22.27
C SER A 80 3.20 -0.07 21.36
N LYS A 81 3.13 -1.39 21.27
CA LYS A 81 1.88 -2.07 20.84
C LYS A 81 0.77 -1.86 21.87
N LEU A 82 0.78 -0.68 22.50
CA LEU A 82 -0.25 -0.20 23.38
C LEU A 82 -1.48 0.23 22.56
N PRO A 83 -2.68 0.20 23.15
CA PRO A 83 -3.94 0.47 22.45
C PRO A 83 -4.05 1.81 21.70
N ASN A 84 -3.10 2.73 21.93
CA ASN A 84 -3.07 4.07 21.32
C ASN A 84 -1.98 4.25 20.26
N ASP A 85 -1.22 3.22 19.92
CA ASP A 85 -0.22 3.32 18.87
C ASP A 85 -0.91 3.26 17.49
N ARG A 86 -0.70 4.30 16.70
CA ARG A 86 -1.30 4.46 15.36
C ARG A 86 -0.34 4.17 14.22
N VAL A 87 0.92 3.85 14.53
CA VAL A 87 1.93 3.45 13.55
C VAL A 87 2.19 1.96 13.68
N HIS A 88 1.93 1.23 12.61
CA HIS A 88 2.06 -0.21 12.55
C HIS A 88 3.21 -0.58 11.62
N LEU A 89 4.26 -1.14 12.19
CA LEU A 89 5.42 -1.60 11.43
C LEU A 89 5.19 -3.03 10.94
N ALA A 90 5.34 -3.22 9.64
CA ALA A 90 5.40 -4.55 9.06
C ALA A 90 6.79 -5.16 9.35
N GLU A 91 6.82 -6.21 10.12
CA GLU A 91 8.05 -6.80 10.65
C GLU A 91 8.53 -7.97 9.79
N ASP A 92 9.66 -7.79 9.12
CA ASP A 92 10.38 -8.87 8.45
C ASP A 92 11.84 -8.49 8.21
N ARG A 93 12.72 -9.50 8.23
CA ARG A 93 14.16 -9.33 7.98
C ARG A 93 14.47 -8.73 6.61
N VAL A 94 13.58 -8.88 5.64
CA VAL A 94 13.73 -8.31 4.29
C VAL A 94 13.81 -6.78 4.30
N PHE A 95 13.27 -6.13 5.33
CA PHE A 95 13.28 -4.68 5.48
C PHE A 95 14.47 -4.14 6.26
N TYR A 96 14.96 -4.88 7.26
CA TYR A 96 15.83 -4.37 8.33
C TYR A 96 17.17 -3.79 7.85
N PHE A 97 17.74 -4.35 6.79
CA PHE A 97 19.10 -4.06 6.35
C PHE A 97 19.16 -3.34 5.01
N ARG A 98 18.05 -2.79 4.56
CA ARG A 98 18.01 -2.05 3.30
C ARG A 98 18.68 -0.69 3.43
N ASP A 99 19.44 -0.31 2.42
CA ASP A 99 20.05 1.02 2.30
C ASP A 99 19.13 2.03 1.61
N HIS A 100 18.15 1.52 0.86
CA HIS A 100 17.15 2.30 0.12
C HIS A 100 15.80 1.59 0.16
N VAL A 101 14.71 2.36 0.06
CA VAL A 101 13.35 1.82 -0.03
C VAL A 101 13.24 0.88 -1.22
N TYR A 102 13.75 1.31 -2.39
CA TYR A 102 13.78 0.49 -3.60
C TYR A 102 15.19 0.01 -3.91
N SER A 103 15.31 -1.27 -4.23
CA SER A 103 16.52 -1.88 -4.76
C SER A 103 16.65 -1.58 -6.26
N ALA A 104 17.90 -1.58 -6.77
CA ALA A 104 18.14 -1.61 -8.20
C ALA A 104 17.67 -2.93 -8.86
N HIS A 105 17.45 -3.98 -8.06
CA HIS A 105 16.98 -5.29 -8.53
C HIS A 105 15.48 -5.42 -8.37
N SER A 106 14.77 -5.67 -9.47
CA SER A 106 13.32 -5.80 -9.51
C SER A 106 12.79 -6.88 -8.56
N ASP A 107 13.43 -8.04 -8.53
CA ASP A 107 12.99 -9.20 -7.74
C ASP A 107 13.03 -8.91 -6.22
N ASP A 108 14.00 -8.12 -5.77
CA ASP A 108 14.07 -7.67 -4.37
C ASP A 108 12.89 -6.76 -4.02
N ASN A 109 12.49 -5.89 -4.96
CA ASN A 109 11.35 -5.00 -4.75
C ASN A 109 10.03 -5.78 -4.73
N VAL A 110 9.89 -6.77 -5.63
CA VAL A 110 8.74 -7.67 -5.63
C VAL A 110 8.64 -8.42 -4.31
N ARG A 111 9.74 -9.04 -3.87
CA ARG A 111 9.78 -9.78 -2.60
C ARG A 111 9.42 -8.88 -1.41
N CYS A 112 9.99 -7.68 -1.34
CA CYS A 112 9.66 -6.72 -0.28
C CYS A 112 8.18 -6.32 -0.30
N SER A 113 7.65 -6.06 -1.48
CA SER A 113 6.24 -5.75 -1.66
C SER A 113 5.32 -6.87 -1.16
N LEU A 114 5.60 -8.11 -1.54
CA LEU A 114 4.79 -9.26 -1.12
C LEU A 114 4.85 -9.49 0.39
N VAL A 115 6.04 -9.42 0.97
CA VAL A 115 6.21 -9.55 2.42
C VAL A 115 5.52 -8.42 3.18
N PHE A 116 5.58 -7.19 2.67
CA PHE A 116 4.85 -6.06 3.24
C PHE A 116 3.33 -6.32 3.23
N GLN A 117 2.79 -6.71 2.09
CA GLN A 117 1.37 -6.99 1.96
C GLN A 117 0.93 -8.17 2.83
N ARG A 118 1.78 -9.21 2.97
CA ARG A 118 1.54 -10.31 3.92
C ARG A 118 1.33 -9.80 5.34
N GLU A 119 2.25 -8.95 5.84
CA GLU A 119 2.16 -8.40 7.19
C GLU A 119 0.91 -7.54 7.37
N VAL A 120 0.58 -6.73 6.36
CA VAL A 120 -0.63 -5.90 6.39
C VAL A 120 -1.88 -6.77 6.43
N ILE A 121 -1.98 -7.78 5.56
CA ILE A 121 -3.14 -8.66 5.43
C ILE A 121 -3.31 -9.53 6.68
N ASN A 122 -2.23 -10.21 7.10
CA ASN A 122 -2.33 -11.24 8.12
C ASN A 122 -2.28 -10.70 9.55
N ASN A 123 -1.64 -9.54 9.76
CA ASN A 123 -1.37 -9.03 11.10
C ASN A 123 -1.96 -7.64 11.36
N ILE A 124 -1.71 -6.66 10.46
CA ILE A 124 -2.05 -5.26 10.74
C ILE A 124 -3.55 -5.01 10.59
N ILE A 125 -4.17 -5.42 9.49
CA ILE A 125 -5.63 -5.24 9.30
C ILE A 125 -6.43 -5.92 10.41
N PRO A 126 -6.17 -7.19 10.78
CA PRO A 126 -6.88 -7.84 11.89
C PRO A 126 -6.68 -7.15 13.25
N HIS A 127 -5.50 -6.56 13.48
CA HIS A 127 -5.21 -5.83 14.71
C HIS A 127 -5.91 -4.47 14.76
N VAL A 128 -5.77 -3.68 13.68
CA VAL A 128 -6.33 -2.32 13.59
C VAL A 128 -7.85 -2.34 13.46
N ARG A 129 -8.40 -3.29 12.70
CA ARG A 129 -9.83 -3.38 12.34
C ARG A 129 -10.33 -2.08 11.72
N PRO A 130 -9.74 -1.65 10.60
CA PRO A 130 -10.08 -0.37 9.99
C PRO A 130 -11.47 -0.42 9.35
N ASP A 131 -12.15 0.72 9.32
CA ASP A 131 -13.38 0.92 8.56
C ASP A 131 -13.09 1.18 7.08
N ILE A 132 -11.91 1.72 6.77
CA ILE A 132 -11.44 2.01 5.41
C ILE A 132 -9.95 1.69 5.32
N VAL A 133 -9.53 1.04 4.22
CA VAL A 133 -8.12 0.85 3.88
C VAL A 133 -7.77 1.71 2.67
N HIS A 134 -6.74 2.55 2.81
CA HIS A 134 -6.20 3.36 1.72
C HIS A 134 -4.83 2.82 1.30
N CYS A 135 -4.74 2.34 0.08
CA CYS A 135 -3.56 1.69 -0.51
C CYS A 135 -2.91 2.57 -1.55
N ASN A 136 -1.59 2.46 -1.70
CA ASN A 136 -0.79 3.30 -2.59
C ASN A 136 0.10 2.46 -3.51
N ASP A 137 -0.09 2.59 -4.82
CA ASP A 137 0.67 1.96 -5.89
C ASP A 137 0.74 0.42 -5.86
N TRP A 138 1.43 -0.16 -6.85
CA TRP A 138 1.52 -1.59 -7.07
C TRP A 138 2.01 -2.40 -5.87
N MET A 139 2.83 -1.78 -5.00
CA MET A 139 3.38 -2.45 -3.81
C MET A 139 2.31 -2.79 -2.75
N THR A 140 1.09 -2.29 -2.92
CA THR A 140 -0.05 -2.57 -2.06
C THR A 140 -1.24 -3.17 -2.82
N GLY A 141 -1.01 -3.60 -4.07
CA GLY A 141 -2.06 -3.94 -5.04
C GLY A 141 -2.91 -5.17 -4.70
N LEU A 142 -2.44 -6.08 -3.83
CA LEU A 142 -3.23 -7.24 -3.37
C LEU A 142 -4.18 -6.89 -2.22
N ILE A 143 -3.86 -5.85 -1.44
CA ILE A 143 -4.59 -5.51 -0.22
C ILE A 143 -6.05 -5.15 -0.50
N PRO A 144 -6.41 -4.38 -1.56
CA PRO A 144 -7.80 -4.11 -1.90
C PRO A 144 -8.63 -5.36 -2.17
N ALA A 145 -8.04 -6.40 -2.78
CA ALA A 145 -8.72 -7.66 -3.05
C ALA A 145 -9.06 -8.42 -1.75
N MET A 146 -8.13 -8.45 -0.80
CA MET A 146 -8.39 -9.04 0.51
C MET A 146 -9.35 -8.17 1.33
N ALA A 147 -9.20 -6.84 1.33
CA ALA A 147 -10.12 -5.93 2.01
C ALA A 147 -11.57 -6.13 1.53
N ARG A 148 -11.76 -6.29 0.21
CA ARG A 148 -13.06 -6.63 -0.37
C ARG A 148 -13.60 -7.96 0.17
N ARG A 149 -12.76 -8.99 0.29
CA ARG A 149 -13.13 -10.29 0.88
C ARG A 149 -13.53 -10.15 2.35
N MET A 150 -12.88 -9.25 3.08
CA MET A 150 -13.19 -8.94 4.48
C MET A 150 -14.38 -7.98 4.66
N GLY A 151 -14.96 -7.45 3.59
CA GLY A 151 -16.04 -6.47 3.63
C GLY A 151 -15.59 -5.06 4.04
N ILE A 152 -14.29 -4.75 3.89
CA ILE A 152 -13.72 -3.45 4.23
C ILE A 152 -13.62 -2.60 2.95
N PRO A 153 -14.24 -1.41 2.91
CA PRO A 153 -14.05 -0.47 1.81
C PRO A 153 -12.59 -0.08 1.60
N SER A 154 -12.19 0.06 0.33
CA SER A 154 -10.82 0.42 0.00
C SER A 154 -10.74 1.55 -1.03
N LEU A 155 -9.80 2.46 -0.81
CA LEU A 155 -9.33 3.49 -1.72
C LEU A 155 -7.94 3.08 -2.24
N PHE A 156 -7.70 3.28 -3.53
CA PHE A 156 -6.41 3.00 -4.17
C PHE A 156 -5.89 4.23 -4.91
N THR A 157 -4.69 4.69 -4.54
CA THR A 157 -4.05 5.86 -5.17
C THR A 157 -2.95 5.43 -6.12
N LEU A 158 -3.02 5.94 -7.37
CA LEU A 158 -1.96 5.79 -8.36
C LEU A 158 -1.06 7.03 -8.33
N HIS A 159 0.21 6.83 -7.98
CA HIS A 159 1.25 7.87 -8.08
C HIS A 159 2.03 7.74 -9.38
N ASN A 160 2.06 6.56 -9.95
CA ASN A 160 2.69 6.23 -11.23
C ASN A 160 2.00 5.02 -11.89
N ILE A 161 2.50 4.61 -13.07
CA ILE A 161 1.95 3.48 -13.83
C ILE A 161 2.83 2.22 -13.78
N HIS A 162 3.83 2.21 -12.91
CA HIS A 162 4.70 1.04 -12.77
C HIS A 162 3.93 -0.13 -12.18
N SER A 163 4.04 -1.28 -12.82
CA SER A 163 3.46 -2.52 -12.32
C SER A 163 4.42 -3.68 -12.51
N VAL A 164 4.18 -4.73 -11.75
CA VAL A 164 4.85 -6.02 -11.87
C VAL A 164 3.81 -7.12 -11.98
N LYS A 165 4.20 -8.24 -12.62
CA LYS A 165 3.37 -9.42 -12.76
C LYS A 165 3.94 -10.55 -11.94
N VAL A 166 3.09 -11.20 -11.12
CA VAL A 166 3.51 -12.25 -10.19
C VAL A 166 2.52 -13.40 -10.26
N LEU A 167 3.02 -14.65 -10.27
CA LEU A 167 2.17 -15.84 -10.18
C LEU A 167 1.61 -16.00 -8.76
N LEU A 168 0.40 -16.59 -8.63
CA LEU A 168 -0.18 -16.85 -7.32
C LEU A 168 0.71 -17.72 -6.45
N GLU A 169 1.35 -18.76 -7.02
CA GLU A 169 2.28 -19.61 -6.28
C GLU A 169 3.43 -18.84 -5.63
N HIS A 170 3.99 -17.81 -6.30
CA HIS A 170 5.04 -16.98 -5.71
C HIS A 170 4.50 -16.05 -4.62
N ILE A 171 3.24 -15.60 -4.75
CA ILE A 171 2.57 -14.85 -3.70
C ILE A 171 2.38 -15.74 -2.46
N GLU A 172 1.94 -16.97 -2.65
CA GLU A 172 1.71 -17.96 -1.59
C GLU A 172 2.99 -18.39 -0.88
N GLU A 173 4.11 -18.50 -1.60
CA GLU A 173 5.43 -18.77 -1.03
C GLU A 173 5.83 -17.73 0.03
N THR A 174 5.28 -16.52 -0.04
CA THR A 174 5.51 -15.49 0.98
C THR A 174 4.60 -15.59 2.19
N GLY A 175 3.59 -16.48 2.17
CA GLY A 175 2.65 -16.68 3.27
C GLY A 175 1.33 -15.91 3.14
N ILE A 176 0.96 -15.50 1.93
CA ILE A 176 -0.36 -14.94 1.63
C ILE A 176 -1.25 -16.05 1.07
N ASP A 177 -2.38 -16.33 1.71
CA ASP A 177 -3.35 -17.28 1.19
C ASP A 177 -4.20 -16.62 0.08
N THR A 178 -3.79 -16.84 -1.17
CA THR A 178 -4.47 -16.26 -2.33
C THR A 178 -5.80 -16.95 -2.64
N SER A 179 -6.02 -18.17 -2.15
CA SER A 179 -7.27 -18.94 -2.39
C SER A 179 -8.51 -18.18 -1.90
N GLU A 180 -8.35 -17.34 -0.87
CA GLU A 180 -9.42 -16.56 -0.28
C GLU A 180 -9.90 -15.39 -1.17
N PHE A 181 -9.06 -14.86 -2.06
CA PHE A 181 -9.39 -13.64 -2.81
C PHE A 181 -8.93 -13.61 -4.28
N TRP A 182 -8.40 -14.72 -4.81
CA TRP A 182 -7.89 -14.79 -6.19
C TRP A 182 -8.88 -14.28 -7.25
N GLN A 183 -10.17 -14.46 -7.06
CA GLN A 183 -11.22 -13.99 -7.98
C GLN A 183 -11.33 -12.46 -8.03
N ASN A 184 -10.77 -11.76 -7.06
CA ASN A 184 -10.75 -10.30 -6.98
C ASN A 184 -9.46 -9.68 -7.53
N LEU A 185 -8.60 -10.48 -8.17
CA LEU A 185 -7.34 -10.05 -8.77
C LEU A 185 -7.48 -9.89 -10.29
N TYR A 186 -6.63 -9.05 -10.86
CA TYR A 186 -6.54 -8.85 -12.30
C TYR A 186 -5.40 -9.68 -12.90
N TYR A 187 -5.72 -10.51 -13.88
CA TYR A 187 -4.79 -11.45 -14.49
C TYR A 187 -4.41 -11.03 -15.91
N GLN A 188 -3.30 -11.56 -16.39
CA GLN A 188 -2.87 -11.37 -17.78
C GLN A 188 -3.89 -11.93 -18.78
N SER A 189 -4.58 -13.01 -18.44
CA SER A 189 -5.65 -13.63 -19.21
C SER A 189 -6.83 -13.94 -18.29
N PRO A 190 -8.08 -14.02 -18.79
CA PRO A 190 -9.20 -14.41 -17.95
C PRO A 190 -8.91 -15.73 -17.20
N PRO A 191 -9.06 -15.74 -15.87
CA PRO A 191 -8.77 -16.93 -15.08
C PRO A 191 -9.86 -17.99 -15.29
N ALA A 192 -9.46 -19.26 -15.43
CA ALA A 192 -10.39 -20.40 -15.60
C ALA A 192 -10.74 -21.04 -14.25
N SER A 193 -9.73 -21.54 -13.54
CA SER A 193 -9.85 -22.08 -12.19
C SER A 193 -8.65 -21.67 -11.36
N TYR A 194 -8.77 -21.76 -10.04
CA TYR A 194 -7.66 -21.47 -9.14
C TYR A 194 -6.41 -22.30 -9.48
N GLU A 195 -6.56 -23.61 -9.59
CA GLU A 195 -5.45 -24.53 -9.82
C GLU A 195 -4.71 -24.24 -11.13
N GLN A 196 -5.44 -23.97 -12.21
CA GLN A 196 -4.84 -23.65 -13.50
C GLN A 196 -4.20 -22.27 -13.51
N THR A 197 -4.82 -21.31 -12.83
CA THR A 197 -4.36 -19.91 -12.78
C THR A 197 -3.10 -19.78 -11.95
N ARG A 198 -3.00 -20.55 -10.87
CA ARG A 198 -1.99 -20.44 -9.82
C ARG A 198 -0.55 -20.43 -10.34
N SER A 199 -0.21 -21.31 -11.28
CA SER A 199 1.16 -21.52 -11.80
C SER A 199 1.39 -21.02 -13.22
N SER A 200 0.37 -20.48 -13.91
CA SER A 200 0.51 -20.17 -15.34
C SER A 200 -0.02 -18.80 -15.77
N ASN A 201 -0.84 -18.13 -14.94
CA ASN A 201 -1.48 -16.89 -15.31
C ASN A 201 -1.14 -15.78 -14.28
N PRO A 202 -0.16 -14.92 -14.58
CA PRO A 202 0.31 -13.97 -13.61
C PRO A 202 -0.72 -12.86 -13.33
N VAL A 203 -0.73 -12.42 -12.08
CA VAL A 203 -1.47 -11.27 -11.57
C VAL A 203 -0.70 -10.00 -11.88
N ASP A 204 -1.36 -8.99 -12.43
CA ASP A 204 -0.83 -7.63 -12.54
C ASP A 204 -1.14 -6.87 -11.25
N MET A 205 -0.09 -6.47 -10.53
CA MET A 205 -0.22 -5.91 -9.17
C MET A 205 -0.92 -4.56 -9.13
N LEU A 206 -0.56 -3.63 -10.04
CA LEU A 206 -1.18 -2.30 -10.09
C LEU A 206 -2.64 -2.40 -10.54
N THR A 207 -2.87 -3.13 -11.63
CA THR A 207 -4.23 -3.30 -12.17
C THR A 207 -5.14 -4.03 -11.19
N SER A 208 -4.61 -4.98 -10.40
CA SER A 208 -5.38 -5.63 -9.32
C SER A 208 -5.82 -4.64 -8.25
N GLY A 209 -4.96 -3.70 -7.87
CA GLY A 209 -5.32 -2.64 -6.94
C GLY A 209 -6.46 -1.77 -7.46
N ILE A 210 -6.40 -1.37 -8.75
CA ILE A 210 -7.46 -0.60 -9.41
C ILE A 210 -8.76 -1.42 -9.47
N PHE A 211 -8.68 -2.66 -9.94
CA PHE A 211 -9.82 -3.55 -10.13
C PHE A 211 -10.56 -3.85 -8.81
N ALA A 212 -9.82 -4.23 -7.78
CA ALA A 212 -10.40 -4.68 -6.51
C ALA A 212 -10.89 -3.53 -5.62
N SER A 213 -10.31 -2.34 -5.69
CA SER A 213 -10.67 -1.22 -4.83
C SER A 213 -12.10 -0.72 -5.09
N HIS A 214 -12.69 -0.07 -4.09
CA HIS A 214 -14.00 0.55 -4.22
C HIS A 214 -13.89 1.91 -4.91
N TRP A 215 -12.86 2.67 -4.59
CA TRP A 215 -12.57 3.96 -5.20
C TRP A 215 -11.10 4.04 -5.62
N VAL A 216 -10.84 4.74 -6.72
CA VAL A 216 -9.49 4.99 -7.22
C VAL A 216 -9.27 6.50 -7.34
N ASN A 217 -8.08 6.97 -6.93
CA ASN A 217 -7.67 8.31 -7.29
C ASN A 217 -6.26 8.33 -7.90
N THR A 218 -6.01 9.37 -8.69
CA THR A 218 -4.70 9.70 -9.23
C THR A 218 -4.21 11.02 -8.66
N VAL A 219 -2.92 11.27 -8.77
CA VAL A 219 -2.25 12.45 -8.19
C VAL A 219 -2.57 13.79 -8.88
N SER A 220 -3.36 13.77 -9.95
CA SER A 220 -3.94 14.97 -10.57
C SER A 220 -5.07 14.61 -11.53
N PRO A 221 -6.01 15.55 -11.83
CA PRO A 221 -7.00 15.38 -12.89
C PRO A 221 -6.36 15.14 -14.25
N SER A 222 -5.29 15.89 -14.60
CA SER A 222 -4.57 15.71 -15.87
C SER A 222 -3.95 14.33 -16.00
N PHE A 223 -3.37 13.78 -14.94
CA PHE A 223 -2.81 12.42 -14.95
C PHE A 223 -3.91 11.35 -15.15
N LEU A 224 -5.08 11.54 -14.56
CA LEU A 224 -6.24 10.68 -14.82
C LEU A 224 -6.63 10.71 -16.30
N GLU A 225 -6.72 11.90 -16.89
CA GLU A 225 -7.04 12.08 -18.31
C GLU A 225 -5.98 11.48 -19.23
N GLU A 226 -4.70 11.71 -18.97
CA GLU A 226 -3.58 11.14 -19.73
C GLU A 226 -3.66 9.60 -19.79
N ILE A 227 -3.97 8.94 -18.67
CA ILE A 227 -4.11 7.49 -18.63
C ILE A 227 -5.36 7.06 -19.40
N THR A 228 -6.52 7.61 -19.10
CA THR A 228 -7.80 7.16 -19.67
C THR A 228 -7.93 7.47 -21.15
N GLN A 229 -7.28 8.54 -21.64
CA GLN A 229 -7.22 8.91 -23.07
C GLN A 229 -6.06 8.24 -23.82
N ARG A 230 -5.26 7.39 -23.15
CA ARG A 230 -4.12 6.67 -23.74
C ARG A 230 -3.12 7.60 -24.45
N GLN A 231 -2.83 8.75 -23.84
CA GLN A 231 -1.95 9.76 -24.44
C GLN A 231 -0.48 9.33 -24.52
N HIS A 232 -0.10 8.29 -23.75
CA HIS A 232 1.25 7.75 -23.76
C HIS A 232 1.25 6.25 -24.10
N LEU A 233 2.03 5.86 -25.11
CA LEU A 233 2.17 4.46 -25.54
C LEU A 233 2.77 3.53 -24.47
N ALA A 234 3.44 4.09 -23.47
CA ALA A 234 4.04 3.32 -22.38
C ALA A 234 3.03 2.85 -21.31
N ILE A 235 1.77 3.34 -21.35
CA ILE A 235 0.76 2.96 -20.37
C ILE A 235 0.16 1.61 -20.76
N PRO A 236 0.22 0.58 -19.88
CA PRO A 236 -0.40 -0.70 -20.17
C PRO A 236 -1.90 -0.57 -20.42
N SER A 237 -2.41 -1.20 -21.50
CA SER A 237 -3.81 -1.09 -21.90
C SER A 237 -4.79 -1.47 -20.80
N GLN A 238 -4.47 -2.51 -20.03
CA GLN A 238 -5.30 -2.97 -18.90
C GLN A 238 -5.46 -1.91 -17.81
N VAL A 239 -4.41 -1.13 -17.51
CA VAL A 239 -4.49 0.00 -16.57
C VAL A 239 -5.44 1.07 -17.09
N CYS A 240 -5.31 1.42 -18.37
CA CYS A 240 -6.21 2.39 -19.01
C CYS A 240 -7.66 1.92 -18.95
N ASP A 241 -7.92 0.65 -19.34
CA ASP A 241 -9.26 0.10 -19.43
C ASP A 241 -9.94 0.04 -18.06
N GLU A 242 -9.23 -0.46 -17.03
CA GLU A 242 -9.79 -0.54 -15.67
C GLU A 242 -10.00 0.84 -15.06
N LEU A 243 -9.08 1.77 -15.26
CA LEU A 243 -9.25 3.13 -14.75
C LEU A 243 -10.41 3.87 -15.45
N LEU A 244 -10.58 3.68 -16.77
CA LEU A 244 -11.70 4.21 -17.53
C LEU A 244 -13.03 3.60 -17.07
N ASN A 245 -13.07 2.28 -16.78
CA ASN A 245 -14.24 1.62 -16.21
C ASN A 245 -14.63 2.24 -14.87
N LYS A 246 -13.66 2.47 -13.99
CA LYS A 246 -13.89 3.15 -12.70
C LYS A 246 -14.38 4.58 -12.88
N GLN A 247 -13.80 5.35 -13.79
CA GLN A 247 -14.20 6.72 -14.07
C GLN A 247 -15.63 6.78 -14.60
N ASN A 248 -15.99 5.94 -15.56
CA ASN A 248 -17.34 5.87 -16.12
C ASN A 248 -18.39 5.46 -15.08
N ALA A 249 -18.00 4.64 -14.11
CA ALA A 249 -18.86 4.24 -13.01
C ALA A 249 -18.94 5.30 -11.88
N GLY A 250 -18.16 6.39 -11.95
CA GLY A 250 -18.11 7.44 -10.93
C GLY A 250 -17.25 7.09 -9.71
N PHE A 251 -16.35 6.11 -9.84
CA PHE A 251 -15.48 5.62 -8.76
C PHE A 251 -13.99 5.92 -8.99
N ALA A 252 -13.69 6.89 -9.87
CA ALA A 252 -12.32 7.40 -10.04
C ALA A 252 -12.31 8.92 -10.08
N SER A 253 -11.28 9.52 -9.49
CA SER A 253 -11.04 10.96 -9.50
C SER A 253 -9.56 11.29 -9.54
N GLY A 254 -9.21 12.43 -10.14
CA GLY A 254 -7.88 13.01 -10.04
C GLY A 254 -7.85 14.06 -8.93
N ILE A 255 -6.93 13.91 -7.98
CA ILE A 255 -6.75 14.84 -6.86
C ILE A 255 -5.33 15.39 -6.94
N THR A 256 -5.21 16.70 -7.10
CA THR A 256 -3.88 17.34 -7.21
C THR A 256 -3.13 17.21 -5.89
N ASN A 257 -1.90 16.68 -5.96
CA ASN A 257 -0.99 16.70 -4.83
C ASN A 257 -0.67 18.15 -4.48
N ALA A 258 -0.97 18.56 -3.26
CA ALA A 258 -0.54 19.85 -2.74
C ALA A 258 0.82 19.68 -2.07
N PRO A 259 1.86 20.44 -2.46
CA PRO A 259 3.08 20.52 -1.67
C PRO A 259 2.75 21.16 -0.32
N ASP A 260 3.38 20.69 0.76
CA ASP A 260 3.35 21.39 2.03
C ASP A 260 3.93 22.82 1.82
N SER A 261 3.14 23.84 2.16
CA SER A 261 3.54 25.25 2.10
C SER A 261 4.40 25.63 3.29
#